data_871272c474dd619cc37873ad54f30fb0
#
_entry.id   871272c474dd619cc37873ad54f30fb0
#
_cell.length_a   1.000
_cell.length_b   1.000
_cell.length_c   1.000
_cell.angle_alpha   90.00
_cell.angle_beta   90.00
_cell.angle_gamma   90.00
#
_symmetry.space_group_name_H-M   'P 1'
#
loop_
_entity.id
_entity.type
_entity.pdbx_description
1 polymer ?
#
loop_
_entity_poly.entity_id
_entity_poly.type
_entity_poly.pdbx_seq_one_letter_code
_entity_poly.pdbx_strand_id
1 'polypeptide(L)'
;MKEDIGKRISELRKSMNMNKEQFSKLIGISGQYLGTVETGINGLSLTSLINLCEKTNTSADYILFGKKSITDENIINVFDKIDKSQIVPVFEVLESIALFIKAYETQKLEEDGA
;
A
#
# COMPACT_ATOMS: atom_id res chain seq x y z
N MET A 1 11.81 -2.27 14.50
CA MET A 1 10.47 -2.61 13.98
C MET A 1 9.44 -1.53 14.26
N LYS A 2 9.24 -1.14 15.51
CA LYS A 2 8.31 -0.04 15.84
C LYS A 2 8.71 1.28 15.21
N GLU A 3 9.99 1.57 15.15
CA GLU A 3 10.54 2.79 14.56
C GLU A 3 10.24 2.86 13.06
N ASP A 4 10.38 1.76 12.35
CA ASP A 4 10.11 1.70 10.91
C ASP A 4 8.62 1.87 10.62
N ILE A 5 7.77 1.23 11.42
CA ILE A 5 6.31 1.36 11.31
C ILE A 5 5.90 2.82 11.59
N GLY A 6 6.42 3.40 12.66
CA GLY A 6 6.14 4.78 13.01
C GLY A 6 6.57 5.77 11.93
N LYS A 7 7.73 5.53 11.33
CA LYS A 7 8.24 6.36 10.23
C LYS A 7 7.32 6.29 9.01
N ARG A 8 6.84 5.09 8.65
CA ARG A 8 5.91 4.92 7.53
C ARG A 8 4.59 5.64 7.78
N ILE A 9 4.09 5.57 9.01
CA ILE A 9 2.86 6.28 9.40
C ILE A 9 3.06 7.80 9.31
N SER A 10 4.19 8.31 9.79
CA SER A 10 4.54 9.72 9.68
C SER A 10 4.62 10.18 8.22
N GLU A 11 5.28 9.40 7.37
CA GLU A 11 5.40 9.70 5.94
C GLU A 11 4.03 9.70 5.25
N LEU A 12 3.18 8.73 5.57
CA LEU A 12 1.81 8.66 5.06
C LEU A 12 1.02 9.91 5.45
N ARG A 13 1.06 10.28 6.74
CA ARG A 13 0.38 11.48 7.23
C ARG A 13 0.83 12.72 6.47
N LYS A 14 2.14 12.90 6.31
CA LYS A 14 2.71 14.05 5.60
C LYS A 14 2.31 14.05 4.12
N SER A 15 2.26 12.88 3.50
CA SER A 15 1.84 12.77 2.10
C SER A 15 0.39 13.18 1.90
N MET A 16 -0.44 13.08 2.93
CA MET A 16 -1.84 13.53 2.92
C MET A 16 -2.00 15.01 3.31
N ASN A 17 -0.90 15.72 3.54
CA ASN A 17 -0.88 17.12 3.98
C ASN A 17 -1.66 17.33 5.29
N MET A 18 -1.58 16.37 6.20
CA MET A 18 -2.26 16.42 7.49
C MET A 18 -1.26 16.63 8.63
N ASN A 19 -1.64 17.45 9.61
CA ASN A 19 -0.91 17.54 10.86
C ASN A 19 -1.30 16.36 11.77
N LYS A 20 -0.63 16.21 12.91
CA LYS A 20 -0.89 15.10 13.84
C LYS A 20 -2.32 15.13 14.38
N GLU A 21 -2.86 16.31 14.66
CA GLU A 21 -4.22 16.46 15.18
C GLU A 21 -5.26 15.99 14.15
N GLN A 22 -5.13 16.44 12.92
CA GLN A 22 -6.03 16.04 11.84
C GLN A 22 -5.98 14.54 11.58
N PHE A 23 -4.78 13.99 11.49
CA PHE A 23 -4.58 12.56 11.21
C PHE A 23 -5.07 11.69 12.37
N SER A 24 -4.80 12.08 13.62
CA SER A 24 -5.27 11.34 14.79
C SER A 24 -6.79 11.26 14.84
N LYS A 25 -7.48 12.35 14.51
CA LYS A 25 -8.94 12.35 14.41
C LYS A 25 -9.44 11.42 13.31
N LEU A 26 -8.76 11.42 12.17
CA LEU A 26 -9.14 10.57 11.04
C LEU A 26 -9.10 9.08 11.41
N ILE A 27 -8.07 8.65 12.11
CA ILE A 27 -7.88 7.23 12.45
C ILE A 27 -8.38 6.86 13.86
N GLY A 28 -8.97 7.82 14.58
CA GLY A 28 -9.65 7.55 15.85
C GLY A 28 -8.74 7.34 17.05
N ILE A 29 -7.57 7.99 17.08
CA ILE A 29 -6.65 7.95 18.23
C ILE A 29 -6.34 9.36 18.72
N SER A 30 -5.74 9.48 19.92
CA SER A 30 -5.30 10.78 20.42
C SER A 30 -4.05 11.26 19.68
N GLY A 31 -3.87 12.58 19.62
CA GLY A 31 -2.65 13.17 19.05
C GLY A 31 -1.39 12.75 19.81
N GLN A 32 -1.49 12.63 21.14
CA GLN A 32 -0.38 12.17 21.97
C GLN A 32 0.01 10.72 21.63
N TYR A 33 -0.97 9.84 21.50
CA TYR A 33 -0.72 8.46 21.13
C TYR A 33 -0.09 8.36 19.72
N LEU A 34 -0.61 9.13 18.76
CA LEU A 34 -0.02 9.19 17.43
C LEU A 34 1.45 9.64 17.49
N GLY A 35 1.75 10.65 18.30
CA GLY A 35 3.14 11.10 18.48
C GLY A 35 4.06 10.00 18.98
N THR A 36 3.62 9.19 19.96
CA THR A 36 4.42 8.07 20.47
C THR A 36 4.57 6.94 19.45
N VAL A 37 3.56 6.73 18.62
CA VAL A 37 3.61 5.73 17.53
C VAL A 37 4.59 6.17 16.44
N GLU A 38 4.53 7.43 16.02
CA GLU A 38 5.41 7.96 14.97
C GLU A 38 6.88 7.95 15.38
N THR A 39 7.18 8.12 16.67
CA THR A 39 8.56 8.08 17.19
C THR A 39 9.03 6.66 17.53
N GLY A 40 8.16 5.66 17.43
CA GLY A 40 8.52 4.27 17.73
C GLY A 40 8.52 3.91 19.21
N ILE A 41 8.06 4.81 20.09
CA ILE A 41 7.95 4.53 21.53
C ILE A 41 6.87 3.48 21.78
N ASN A 42 5.71 3.63 21.14
CA ASN A 42 4.60 2.69 21.23
C ASN A 42 4.31 2.07 19.88
N GLY A 43 3.84 0.81 19.90
CA GLY A 43 3.27 0.17 18.72
C GLY A 43 1.82 0.59 18.54
N LEU A 44 1.32 0.45 17.32
CA LEU A 44 -0.08 0.71 17.00
C LEU A 44 -0.92 -0.51 17.37
N SER A 45 -2.06 -0.32 18.02
CA SER A 45 -2.99 -1.41 18.31
C SER A 45 -3.57 -1.96 17.00
N LEU A 46 -4.02 -3.22 17.03
CA LEU A 46 -4.62 -3.83 15.85
C LEU A 46 -5.85 -3.05 15.37
N THR A 47 -6.71 -2.64 16.28
CA THR A 47 -7.90 -1.85 15.94
C THR A 47 -7.51 -0.54 15.27
N SER A 48 -6.51 0.17 15.78
CA SER A 48 -6.04 1.42 15.20
C SER A 48 -5.38 1.19 13.84
N LEU A 49 -4.67 0.09 13.67
CA LEU A 49 -4.09 -0.29 12.37
C LEU A 49 -5.18 -0.52 11.32
N ILE A 50 -6.23 -1.24 11.69
CA ILE A 50 -7.38 -1.48 10.81
C ILE A 50 -8.02 -0.16 10.39
N ASN A 51 -8.29 0.72 11.35
CA ASN A 51 -8.86 2.03 11.07
C ASN A 51 -7.97 2.88 10.16
N LEU A 52 -6.66 2.87 10.42
CA LEU A 52 -5.70 3.58 9.59
C LEU A 52 -5.76 3.08 8.14
N CYS A 53 -5.69 1.77 7.95
CA CYS A 53 -5.70 1.19 6.61
C CYS A 53 -6.99 1.49 5.86
N GLU A 54 -8.13 1.38 6.53
CA GLU A 54 -9.44 1.66 5.93
C GLU A 54 -9.61 3.14 5.58
N LYS A 55 -9.24 4.03 6.50
CA LYS A 55 -9.45 5.48 6.33
C LYS A 55 -8.47 6.10 5.32
N THR A 56 -7.29 5.53 5.15
CA THR A 56 -6.27 6.06 4.24
C THR A 56 -6.14 5.25 2.95
N ASN A 57 -6.90 4.17 2.83
CA ASN A 57 -6.78 3.23 1.70
C ASN A 57 -5.34 2.73 1.51
N THR A 58 -4.68 2.43 2.63
CA THR A 58 -3.30 1.95 2.68
C THR A 58 -3.30 0.50 3.15
N SER A 59 -2.44 -0.33 2.58
CA SER A 59 -2.36 -1.74 2.97
C SER A 59 -1.63 -1.90 4.30
N ALA A 60 -2.05 -2.90 5.09
CA ALA A 60 -1.35 -3.27 6.31
C ALA A 60 0.05 -3.79 6.00
N ASP A 61 0.24 -4.49 4.89
CA ASP A 61 1.56 -4.97 4.46
C ASP A 61 2.55 -3.82 4.27
N TYR A 62 2.09 -2.69 3.70
CA TYR A 62 2.94 -1.52 3.55
C TYR A 62 3.32 -0.94 4.92
N ILE A 63 2.35 -0.76 5.80
CA ILE A 63 2.61 -0.19 7.14
C ILE A 63 3.54 -1.09 7.96
N LEU A 64 3.27 -2.39 7.97
CA LEU A 64 4.00 -3.34 8.81
C LEU A 64 5.36 -3.74 8.23
N PHE A 65 5.45 -3.94 6.92
CA PHE A 65 6.63 -4.53 6.29
C PHE A 65 7.26 -3.66 5.20
N GLY A 66 6.68 -2.52 4.88
CA GLY A 66 7.16 -1.66 3.82
C GLY A 66 6.90 -2.16 2.41
N LYS A 67 6.05 -3.17 2.25
CA LYS A 67 5.71 -3.74 0.95
C LYS A 67 4.58 -2.96 0.31
N LYS A 68 4.84 -2.34 -0.83
CA LYS A 68 3.81 -1.61 -1.58
C LYS A 68 2.92 -2.60 -2.31
N SER A 69 1.60 -2.46 -2.14
CA SER A 69 0.64 -3.15 -2.98
C SER A 69 0.36 -2.32 -4.23
N ILE A 70 0.14 -3.01 -5.36
CA ILE A 70 -0.28 -2.36 -6.58
C ILE A 70 -1.80 -2.18 -6.49
N THR A 71 -2.27 -0.93 -6.53
CA THR A 71 -3.69 -0.59 -6.55
C THR A 71 -4.11 -0.20 -7.96
N ASP A 72 -5.42 -0.27 -8.25
CA ASP A 72 -5.99 0.17 -9.54
C ASP A 72 -5.60 1.62 -9.84
N GLU A 73 -5.59 2.47 -8.82
CA GLU A 73 -5.20 3.87 -8.96
C GLU A 73 -3.73 4.01 -9.37
N ASN A 74 -2.84 3.19 -8.81
CA ASN A 74 -1.43 3.18 -9.19
C ASN A 74 -1.25 2.78 -10.65
N ILE A 75 -2.01 1.79 -11.10
CA ILE A 75 -1.99 1.34 -12.49
C ILE A 75 -2.46 2.46 -13.42
N ILE A 76 -3.57 3.11 -13.09
CA ILE A 76 -4.12 4.23 -13.86
C ILE A 76 -3.10 5.37 -13.94
N ASN A 77 -2.46 5.74 -12.83
CA ASN A 77 -1.48 6.80 -12.79
C ASN A 77 -0.27 6.50 -13.67
N VAL A 78 0.17 5.25 -13.73
CA VAL A 78 1.26 4.85 -14.64
C VAL A 78 0.83 5.01 -16.09
N PHE A 79 -0.38 4.56 -16.45
CA PHE A 79 -0.90 4.71 -17.80
C PHE A 79 -1.06 6.17 -18.22
N ASP A 80 -1.47 7.05 -17.30
CA ASP A 80 -1.61 8.48 -17.57
C ASP A 80 -0.28 9.15 -17.92
N LYS A 81 0.84 8.59 -17.46
CA LYS A 81 2.18 9.08 -17.76
C LYS A 81 2.71 8.61 -19.12
N ILE A 82 2.05 7.65 -19.73
CA ILE A 82 2.48 7.08 -21.01
C ILE A 82 1.88 7.90 -22.15
N ASP A 83 2.69 8.20 -23.16
CA ASP A 83 2.22 8.85 -24.38
C ASP A 83 1.13 7.99 -25.02
N LYS A 84 0.05 8.64 -25.47
CA LYS A 84 -1.10 7.94 -26.07
C LYS A 84 -0.72 7.08 -27.26
N SER A 85 0.31 7.48 -28.02
CA SER A 85 0.83 6.69 -29.15
C SER A 85 1.45 5.35 -28.72
N GLN A 86 1.81 5.21 -27.45
CA GLN A 86 2.46 4.03 -26.91
C GLN A 86 1.51 3.13 -26.09
N ILE A 87 0.26 3.55 -25.91
CA ILE A 87 -0.69 2.79 -25.05
C ILE A 87 -0.97 1.40 -25.62
N VAL A 88 -1.21 1.28 -26.92
CA VAL A 88 -1.50 -0.02 -27.53
C VAL A 88 -0.31 -0.98 -27.42
N PRO A 89 0.92 -0.60 -27.79
CA PRO A 89 2.08 -1.48 -27.59
C PRO A 89 2.31 -1.87 -26.14
N VAL A 90 2.17 -0.93 -25.20
CA VAL A 90 2.33 -1.21 -23.77
C VAL A 90 1.27 -2.19 -23.30
N PHE A 91 0.02 -2.01 -23.71
CA PHE A 91 -1.06 -2.91 -23.35
C PHE A 91 -0.83 -4.33 -23.89
N GLU A 92 -0.34 -4.47 -25.11
CA GLU A 92 0.00 -5.78 -25.70
C GLU A 92 1.08 -6.50 -24.90
N VAL A 93 2.12 -5.78 -24.43
CA VAL A 93 3.15 -6.34 -23.56
C VAL A 93 2.56 -6.84 -22.25
N LEU A 94 1.68 -6.03 -21.62
CA LEU A 94 1.02 -6.40 -20.37
C LEU A 94 0.12 -7.64 -20.55
N GLU A 95 -0.61 -7.74 -21.65
CA GLU A 95 -1.42 -8.92 -21.95
C GLU A 95 -0.54 -10.18 -22.08
N SER A 96 0.60 -10.05 -22.75
CA SER A 96 1.55 -11.16 -22.94
C SER A 96 2.10 -11.62 -21.59
N ILE A 97 2.44 -10.69 -20.70
CA ILE A 97 2.91 -11.00 -19.34
C ILE A 97 1.82 -11.71 -18.54
N ALA A 98 0.58 -11.21 -18.60
CA ALA A 98 -0.54 -11.80 -17.89
C ALA A 98 -0.81 -13.23 -18.35
N LEU A 99 -0.75 -13.48 -19.64
CA LEU A 99 -0.91 -14.84 -20.23
C LEU A 99 0.22 -15.78 -19.78
N PHE A 100 1.46 -15.27 -19.73
CA PHE A 100 2.61 -16.04 -19.27
C PHE A 100 2.45 -16.45 -17.80
N ILE A 101 2.05 -15.51 -16.95
CA ILE A 101 1.83 -15.77 -15.53
C ILE A 101 0.73 -16.81 -15.34
N LYS A 102 -0.38 -16.68 -16.07
CA LYS A 102 -1.49 -17.61 -15.99
C LYS A 102 -1.08 -19.03 -16.42
N ALA A 103 -0.30 -19.15 -17.49
CA ALA A 103 0.22 -20.44 -17.95
C ALA A 103 1.16 -21.07 -16.91
N TYR A 104 2.03 -20.26 -16.30
CA TYR A 104 2.93 -20.70 -15.24
C TYR A 104 2.17 -21.19 -14.00
N GLU A 105 1.15 -20.46 -13.58
CA GLU A 105 0.32 -20.85 -12.44
C GLU A 105 -0.42 -22.15 -12.70
N THR A 106 -0.96 -22.34 -13.90
CA THR A 106 -1.65 -23.58 -14.29
C THR A 106 -0.69 -24.76 -14.26
N GLN A 107 0.50 -24.61 -14.81
CA GLN A 107 1.53 -25.65 -14.80
C GLN A 107 1.93 -26.01 -13.38
N LYS A 108 2.12 -25.02 -12.51
CA LYS A 108 2.48 -25.22 -11.11
C LYS A 108 1.40 -25.99 -10.36
N LEU A 109 0.13 -25.67 -10.60
CA LEU A 109 -0.98 -26.38 -9.98
C LEU A 109 -1.05 -27.84 -10.43
N GLU A 110 -0.78 -28.13 -11.69
CA GLU A 110 -0.71 -29.49 -12.21
C GLU A 110 0.43 -30.30 -11.54
N GLU A 111 1.60 -29.69 -11.39
CA GLU A 111 2.75 -30.30 -10.72
C GLU A 111 2.46 -30.54 -9.22
N ASP A 112 1.88 -29.57 -8.52
CA ASP A 112 1.58 -29.68 -7.10
C ASP A 112 0.38 -30.60 -6.84
N GLY A 113 -0.52 -30.76 -7.82
CA GLY A 113 -1.70 -31.62 -7.71
C GLY A 113 -1.43 -33.10 -8.04
N ALA A 114 -0.27 -33.39 -8.54
CA ALA A 114 0.14 -34.74 -8.83
C ALA A 114 0.69 -35.42 -7.55
#